data_8e0a9e006d19a8b0542c370df5be2788
#
_entry.id   8e0a9e006d19a8b0542c370df5be2788
#
_cell.length_a   1.000
_cell.length_b   1.000
_cell.length_c   1.000
_cell.angle_alpha   90.00
_cell.angle_beta   90.00
_cell.angle_gamma   90.00
#
_symmetry.space_group_name_H-M   'P 1'
#
loop_
_entity.id
_entity.type
_entity.pdbx_description
1 polymer ?
#
loop_
_entity_poly.entity_id
_entity_poly.type
_entity_poly.pdbx_seq_one_letter_code
_entity_poly.pdbx_strand_id
1 'polypeptide(L)'
;VFVVEQNCPYPELDGLDMLPETRHLFAIRDNTIVAYARLLAKDDSYEGYSSIGRVVVASQYRKEKIGHTLIDQAIKETFAIWPSTNIKIGAQFHLKKVYQSHGFEVVSEPYMDDGIEHCLMTLAY
;
A
#
# COMPACT_ATOMS: atom_id res chain seq x y z
N VAL A 1 -3.82 -15.86 -5.85
CA VAL A 1 -5.09 -15.42 -5.26
C VAL A 1 -4.85 -14.26 -4.30
N PHE A 2 -5.64 -13.21 -4.44
CA PHE A 2 -5.59 -12.07 -3.52
C PHE A 2 -6.76 -12.15 -2.54
N VAL A 3 -6.48 -11.87 -1.28
CA VAL A 3 -7.47 -11.92 -0.20
C VAL A 3 -7.41 -10.60 0.57
N VAL A 4 -8.58 -10.00 0.86
CA VAL A 4 -8.68 -8.79 1.67
C VAL A 4 -9.29 -9.14 3.01
N GLU A 5 -8.63 -8.75 4.09
CA GLU A 5 -9.10 -9.01 5.45
C GLU A 5 -9.02 -7.77 6.33
N GLN A 6 -9.83 -7.75 7.38
CA GLN A 6 -9.90 -6.66 8.34
C GLN A 6 -8.97 -6.85 9.54
N ASN A 7 -8.59 -8.07 9.85
CA ASN A 7 -7.73 -8.38 10.99
C ASN A 7 -6.33 -8.72 10.52
N CYS A 8 -5.34 -8.13 11.19
CA CYS A 8 -3.95 -8.40 10.88
C CYS A 8 -3.45 -9.61 11.70
N PRO A 9 -2.87 -10.65 11.05
CA PRO A 9 -2.33 -11.79 11.77
C PRO A 9 -0.96 -11.54 12.38
N TYR A 10 -0.37 -10.36 12.16
CA TYR A 10 0.97 -10.01 12.64
C TYR A 10 0.91 -8.91 13.68
N PRO A 11 1.94 -8.80 14.57
CA PRO A 11 2.01 -7.68 15.50
C PRO A 11 2.08 -6.34 14.76
N GLU A 12 1.37 -5.34 15.27
CA GLU A 12 1.43 -4.00 14.71
C GLU A 12 2.40 -3.13 15.51
N LEU A 13 2.98 -2.13 14.83
CA LEU A 13 3.94 -1.22 15.44
C LEU A 13 3.43 0.22 15.57
N ASP A 14 2.46 0.62 14.75
CA ASP A 14 1.98 2.00 14.68
C ASP A 14 0.51 2.19 15.07
N GLY A 15 -0.17 1.14 15.49
CA GLY A 15 -1.58 1.20 15.90
C GLY A 15 -2.58 1.30 14.75
N LEU A 16 -2.14 1.47 13.51
CA LEU A 16 -3.04 1.66 12.37
C LEU A 16 -3.73 0.37 11.94
N ASP A 17 -3.12 -0.79 12.21
CA ASP A 17 -3.70 -2.08 11.83
C ASP A 17 -5.00 -2.39 12.56
N MET A 18 -5.19 -1.81 13.75
CA MET A 18 -6.37 -2.06 14.58
C MET A 18 -7.50 -1.07 14.37
N LEU A 19 -7.32 -0.09 13.48
CA LEU A 19 -8.39 0.85 13.18
C LEU A 19 -9.55 0.12 12.50
N PRO A 20 -10.82 0.52 12.78
CA PRO A 20 -11.98 -0.26 12.35
C PRO A 20 -12.08 -0.52 10.86
N GLU A 21 -11.57 0.40 10.03
CA GLU A 21 -11.72 0.31 8.58
C GLU A 21 -10.46 -0.16 7.85
N THR A 22 -9.37 -0.42 8.57
CA THR A 22 -8.14 -0.91 7.95
C THR A 22 -8.36 -2.26 7.30
N ARG A 23 -7.84 -2.44 6.10
CA ARG A 23 -7.89 -3.70 5.35
C ARG A 23 -6.49 -4.20 5.07
N HIS A 24 -6.36 -5.51 4.98
CA HIS A 24 -5.09 -6.19 4.71
C HIS A 24 -5.25 -7.00 3.43
N LEU A 25 -4.42 -6.70 2.43
CA LEU A 25 -4.43 -7.38 1.14
C LEU A 25 -3.28 -8.38 1.10
N PHE A 26 -3.60 -9.65 0.88
CA PHE A 26 -2.62 -10.72 0.79
C PHE A 26 -2.62 -11.34 -0.60
N ALA A 27 -1.46 -11.64 -1.13
CA ALA A 27 -1.31 -12.52 -2.28
C ALA A 27 -0.90 -13.89 -1.76
N ILE A 28 -1.64 -14.93 -2.12
CA ILE A 28 -1.44 -16.29 -1.63
C ILE A 28 -1.12 -17.21 -2.81
N ARG A 29 -0.04 -18.01 -2.64
CA ARG A 29 0.34 -19.03 -3.61
C ARG A 29 0.72 -20.30 -2.83
N ASP A 30 0.14 -21.45 -3.22
CA ASP A 30 0.40 -22.74 -2.57
C ASP A 30 0.22 -22.68 -1.06
N ASN A 31 -0.86 -22.04 -0.59
CA ASN A 31 -1.20 -21.85 0.83
C ASN A 31 -0.19 -21.01 1.60
N THR A 32 0.65 -20.24 0.90
CA THR A 32 1.66 -19.39 1.51
C THR A 32 1.41 -17.94 1.12
N ILE A 33 1.50 -17.03 2.10
CA ILE A 33 1.42 -15.60 1.83
C ILE A 33 2.73 -15.18 1.16
N VAL A 34 2.64 -14.68 -0.08
CA VAL A 34 3.81 -14.28 -0.86
C VAL A 34 3.94 -12.77 -1.03
N ALA A 35 2.87 -12.03 -0.73
CA ALA A 35 2.89 -10.57 -0.81
C ALA A 35 1.82 -9.99 0.10
N TYR A 36 2.02 -8.74 0.53
CA TYR A 36 1.12 -8.08 1.47
C TYR A 36 1.11 -6.57 1.24
N ALA A 37 -0.06 -5.96 1.42
CA ALA A 37 -0.21 -4.51 1.46
C ALA A 37 -1.29 -4.13 2.47
N ARG A 38 -1.14 -2.97 3.10
CA ARG A 38 -2.13 -2.43 4.05
C ARG A 38 -2.90 -1.31 3.37
N LEU A 39 -4.24 -1.36 3.48
CA LEU A 39 -5.15 -0.36 2.92
C LEU A 39 -5.78 0.43 4.08
N LEU A 40 -5.57 1.73 4.09
CA LEU A 40 -6.05 2.62 5.16
C LEU A 40 -7.16 3.53 4.65
N ALA A 41 -8.20 3.68 5.46
CA ALA A 41 -9.35 4.50 5.16
C ALA A 41 -9.00 5.99 5.11
N LYS A 42 -9.89 6.77 4.52
CA LYS A 42 -9.78 8.23 4.47
C LYS A 42 -9.54 8.79 5.88
N ASP A 43 -8.58 9.69 5.98
CA ASP A 43 -8.19 10.40 7.22
C ASP A 43 -7.41 9.57 8.24
N ASP A 44 -7.26 8.25 8.06
CA ASP A 44 -6.53 7.42 9.03
C ASP A 44 -5.03 7.66 9.01
N SER A 45 -4.46 7.99 7.88
CA SER A 45 -3.03 8.28 7.75
C SER A 45 -2.79 9.69 7.23
N TYR A 46 -3.53 10.11 6.22
CA TYR A 46 -3.43 11.45 5.63
C TYR A 46 -4.82 12.07 5.53
N GLU A 47 -4.96 13.29 6.04
CA GLU A 47 -6.24 14.00 5.99
C GLU A 47 -6.73 14.15 4.56
N GLY A 48 -7.96 13.71 4.31
CA GLY A 48 -8.60 13.78 3.00
C GLY A 48 -8.23 12.68 2.02
N TYR A 49 -7.38 11.72 2.42
CA TYR A 49 -6.90 10.65 1.53
C TYR A 49 -7.03 9.29 2.18
N SER A 50 -7.30 8.27 1.36
CA SER A 50 -7.00 6.88 1.72
C SER A 50 -5.52 6.62 1.46
N SER A 51 -5.00 5.48 1.92
CA SER A 51 -3.58 5.18 1.75
C SER A 51 -3.34 3.69 1.54
N ILE A 52 -2.21 3.38 0.92
CA ILE A 52 -1.68 2.02 0.76
C ILE A 52 -0.29 2.04 1.37
N GLY A 53 0.01 1.09 2.25
CA GLY A 53 1.30 1.04 2.90
C GLY A 53 1.77 -0.38 3.17
N ARG A 54 2.96 -0.49 3.72
CA ARG A 54 3.58 -1.76 4.10
C ARG A 54 3.57 -2.79 2.97
N VAL A 55 3.82 -2.33 1.72
CA VAL A 55 3.86 -3.18 0.55
C VAL A 55 5.11 -4.07 0.62
N VAL A 56 4.91 -5.37 0.68
CA VAL A 56 5.99 -6.35 0.82
C VAL A 56 5.75 -7.53 -0.11
N VAL A 57 6.81 -7.99 -0.77
CA VAL A 57 6.78 -9.21 -1.59
C VAL A 57 7.90 -10.12 -1.10
N ALA A 58 7.60 -11.41 -0.89
CA ALA A 58 8.59 -12.39 -0.48
C ALA A 58 9.73 -12.43 -1.50
N SER A 59 10.98 -12.52 -1.01
CA SER A 59 12.17 -12.35 -1.86
C SER A 59 12.22 -13.29 -3.06
N GLN A 60 11.78 -14.54 -2.88
CA GLN A 60 11.78 -15.54 -3.96
C GLN A 60 10.78 -15.22 -5.08
N TYR A 61 9.84 -14.31 -4.87
CA TYR A 61 8.81 -13.95 -5.85
C TYR A 61 8.98 -12.56 -6.44
N ARG A 62 10.01 -11.80 -6.04
CA ARG A 62 10.19 -10.41 -6.49
C ARG A 62 10.41 -10.27 -7.98
N LYS A 63 10.99 -11.30 -8.63
CA LYS A 63 11.26 -11.28 -10.08
C LYS A 63 10.05 -11.64 -10.92
N GLU A 64 8.94 -12.06 -10.33
CA GLU A 64 7.74 -12.50 -11.06
C GLU A 64 6.70 -11.41 -11.26
N LYS A 65 7.08 -10.14 -11.06
CA LYS A 65 6.19 -8.97 -11.20
C LYS A 65 4.98 -9.00 -10.25
N ILE A 66 5.05 -9.80 -9.19
CA ILE A 66 3.99 -9.86 -8.19
C ILE A 66 3.81 -8.49 -7.52
N GLY A 67 4.90 -7.74 -7.33
CA GLY A 67 4.84 -6.40 -6.77
C GLY A 67 3.95 -5.45 -7.57
N HIS A 68 4.07 -5.45 -8.89
CA HIS A 68 3.23 -4.63 -9.76
C HIS A 68 1.77 -5.07 -9.70
N THR A 69 1.52 -6.37 -9.71
CA THR A 69 0.17 -6.92 -9.61
C THR A 69 -0.44 -6.59 -8.24
N LEU A 70 0.35 -6.68 -7.18
CA LEU A 70 -0.09 -6.33 -5.83
C LEU A 70 -0.50 -4.85 -5.74
N ILE A 71 0.33 -3.94 -6.27
CA ILE A 71 0.03 -2.51 -6.27
C ILE A 71 -1.24 -2.22 -7.07
N ASP A 72 -1.37 -2.81 -8.25
CA ASP A 72 -2.56 -2.65 -9.09
C ASP A 72 -3.81 -3.13 -8.36
N GLN A 73 -3.75 -4.29 -7.73
CA GLN A 73 -4.87 -4.83 -6.97
C GLN A 73 -5.18 -3.97 -5.74
N ALA A 74 -4.14 -3.47 -5.05
CA ALA A 74 -4.33 -2.59 -3.90
C ALA A 74 -5.05 -1.29 -4.29
N ILE A 75 -4.71 -0.71 -5.44
CA ILE A 75 -5.37 0.49 -5.96
C ILE A 75 -6.85 0.20 -6.23
N LYS A 76 -7.14 -0.90 -6.92
CA LYS A 76 -8.51 -1.29 -7.25
C LYS A 76 -9.35 -1.52 -6.00
N GLU A 77 -8.81 -2.25 -5.03
CA GLU A 77 -9.52 -2.53 -3.78
C GLU A 77 -9.75 -1.26 -2.96
N THR A 78 -8.74 -0.38 -2.88
CA THR A 78 -8.85 0.86 -2.13
C THR A 78 -9.94 1.75 -2.73
N PHE A 79 -9.98 1.89 -4.04
CA PHE A 79 -11.02 2.69 -4.71
C PHE A 79 -12.41 2.04 -4.60
N ALA A 80 -12.48 0.71 -4.55
CA ALA A 80 -13.76 0.01 -4.39
C ALA A 80 -14.32 0.17 -2.98
N ILE A 81 -13.45 0.11 -1.96
CA ILE A 81 -13.88 0.23 -0.55
C ILE A 81 -14.19 1.69 -0.19
N TRP A 82 -13.37 2.64 -0.67
CA TRP A 82 -13.53 4.07 -0.37
C TRP A 82 -13.64 4.88 -1.67
N PRO A 83 -14.79 4.81 -2.35
CA PRO A 83 -14.97 5.51 -3.63
C PRO A 83 -14.92 7.04 -3.48
N SER A 84 -14.55 7.71 -4.54
CA SER A 84 -14.42 9.18 -4.59
C SER A 84 -13.38 9.74 -3.63
N THR A 85 -12.43 8.92 -3.19
CA THR A 85 -11.33 9.33 -2.30
C THR A 85 -10.01 9.07 -3.00
N ASN A 86 -9.18 10.10 -3.11
CA ASN A 86 -7.85 9.98 -3.68
C ASN A 86 -6.92 9.22 -2.74
N ILE A 87 -5.87 8.59 -3.27
CA ILE A 87 -4.90 7.84 -2.49
C ILE A 87 -3.63 8.68 -2.33
N LYS A 88 -3.08 8.71 -1.10
CA LYS A 88 -1.79 9.34 -0.81
C LYS A 88 -0.90 8.34 -0.09
N ILE A 89 0.35 8.24 -0.53
CA ILE A 89 1.31 7.30 0.04
C ILE A 89 2.63 8.00 0.37
N GLY A 90 3.35 7.43 1.35
CA GLY A 90 4.75 7.75 1.59
C GLY A 90 5.60 6.66 0.94
N ALA A 91 6.11 6.92 -0.25
CA ALA A 91 6.84 5.91 -1.02
C ALA A 91 8.34 6.02 -0.78
N GLN A 92 9.02 4.88 -0.61
CA GLN A 92 10.48 4.87 -0.61
C GLN A 92 10.97 5.41 -1.94
N PHE A 93 11.94 6.33 -1.90
CA PHE A 93 12.35 7.10 -3.08
C PHE A 93 12.80 6.20 -4.24
N HIS A 94 13.49 5.10 -3.93
CA HIS A 94 13.95 4.18 -4.98
C HIS A 94 12.81 3.42 -5.68
N LEU A 95 11.60 3.43 -5.10
CA LEU A 95 10.41 2.83 -5.70
C LEU A 95 9.51 3.86 -6.41
N LYS A 96 9.94 5.11 -6.48
CA LYS A 96 9.16 6.20 -7.09
C LYS A 96 8.69 5.84 -8.50
N LYS A 97 9.60 5.32 -9.34
CA LYS A 97 9.25 4.99 -10.72
C LYS A 97 8.22 3.87 -10.83
N VAL A 98 8.24 2.92 -9.89
CA VAL A 98 7.26 1.84 -9.85
C VAL A 98 5.87 2.43 -9.62
N TYR A 99 5.73 3.30 -8.62
CA TYR A 99 4.44 3.93 -8.33
C TYR A 99 4.00 4.87 -9.45
N GLN A 100 4.95 5.59 -10.07
CA GLN A 100 4.61 6.44 -11.23
C GLN A 100 4.05 5.62 -12.39
N SER A 101 4.53 4.40 -12.58
CA SER A 101 4.02 3.51 -13.64
C SER A 101 2.56 3.09 -13.38
N HIS A 102 2.08 3.22 -12.15
CA HIS A 102 0.68 2.95 -11.78
C HIS A 102 -0.16 4.23 -11.71
N GLY A 103 0.38 5.37 -12.12
CA GLY A 103 -0.36 6.62 -12.19
C GLY A 103 -0.15 7.58 -11.03
N PHE A 104 0.64 7.21 -10.02
CA PHE A 104 0.94 8.11 -8.90
C PHE A 104 1.82 9.28 -9.35
N GLU A 105 1.60 10.44 -8.73
CA GLU A 105 2.39 11.65 -8.95
C GLU A 105 3.08 12.08 -7.68
N VAL A 106 4.33 12.51 -7.79
CA VAL A 106 5.10 13.04 -6.66
C VAL A 106 4.55 14.41 -6.27
N VAL A 107 4.26 14.60 -4.99
CA VAL A 107 3.67 15.85 -4.47
C VAL A 107 4.50 16.48 -3.34
N SER A 108 5.69 15.95 -3.04
CA SER A 108 6.56 16.51 -2.02
C SER A 108 8.03 16.43 -2.41
N GLU A 109 8.85 17.22 -1.70
CA GLU A 109 10.30 17.04 -1.74
C GLU A 109 10.65 15.72 -1.05
N PRO A 110 11.81 15.11 -1.39
CA PRO A 110 12.27 13.93 -0.66
C PRO A 110 12.46 14.23 0.82
N TYR A 111 12.15 13.27 1.67
CA TYR A 111 12.35 13.37 3.12
C TYR A 111 12.87 12.04 3.66
N MET A 112 13.46 12.09 4.86
CA MET A 112 13.99 10.90 5.51
C MET A 112 12.95 10.33 6.48
N ASP A 113 12.75 9.03 6.41
CA ASP A 113 11.88 8.30 7.34
C ASP A 113 12.61 7.01 7.70
N ASP A 114 12.93 6.85 8.97
CA ASP A 114 13.65 5.67 9.48
C ASP A 114 14.98 5.44 8.73
N GLY A 115 15.67 6.54 8.37
CA GLY A 115 16.95 6.47 7.69
C GLY A 115 16.85 6.15 6.19
N ILE A 116 15.65 6.08 5.64
CA ILE A 116 15.40 5.79 4.22
C ILE A 116 14.74 7.00 3.57
N GLU A 117 15.25 7.38 2.38
CA GLU A 117 14.66 8.50 1.64
C GLU A 117 13.28 8.11 1.08
N HIS A 118 12.30 8.97 1.30
CA HIS A 118 10.90 8.82 0.87
C HIS A 118 10.42 10.06 0.13
N CYS A 119 9.28 9.94 -0.54
CA CYS A 119 8.54 11.09 -1.05
C CYS A 119 7.04 10.81 -0.94
N LEU A 120 6.24 11.86 -0.83
CA LEU A 120 4.79 11.74 -0.85
C LEU A 120 4.31 11.67 -2.30
N MET A 121 3.37 10.78 -2.57
CA MET A 121 2.78 10.59 -3.89
C MET A 121 1.27 10.45 -3.78
N THR A 122 0.54 10.90 -4.79
CA THR A 122 -0.92 10.80 -4.83
C THR A 122 -1.40 10.19 -6.12
N LEU A 123 -2.57 9.55 -6.04
CA LEU A 123 -3.28 9.01 -7.19
C LEU A 123 -4.74 9.46 -7.09
N ALA A 124 -5.24 10.15 -8.11
CA ALA A 124 -6.62 10.60 -8.15
C ALA A 124 -7.58 9.44 -8.43
N TYR A 125 -8.72 9.48 -7.73
CA TYR A 125 -9.81 8.51 -7.92
C TYR A 125 -10.30 8.53 -9.36
#